data_5d31c9b784401f85b9864d93163e0762
#
_entry.id   5d31c9b784401f85b9864d93163e0762
#
_cell.length_a   1.000
_cell.length_b   1.000
_cell.length_c   1.000
_cell.angle_alpha   90.00
_cell.angle_beta   90.00
_cell.angle_gamma   90.00
#
_symmetry.space_group_name_H-M   'P 1'
#
loop_
_entity.id
_entity.type
_entity.pdbx_description
1 polymer ?
#
loop_
_entity_poly.entity_id
_entity_poly.type
_entity_poly.pdbx_seq_one_letter_code
_entity_poly.pdbx_strand_id
1 'polypeptide(L)'
;PAPQVPEREIQQAVLRAYHKLKQGHGTILRPVLEQLKELRERELRSNRKISDIDKEIAHLTEQNLVLVRLKSKGYVDPALYLSQTDEIGRKLRDLRKLRRRAMDAAGEDQQIQATEQMLDYLTDSPEQLEEVDEELFESLIDRLTIQSAEQLNIQLRNGLILTEPMERTVR
;
A
#
# COMPACT_ATOMS: atom_id res chain seq x y z
N PRO A 1 18.96 -10.03 -31.37
CA PRO A 1 19.21 -11.05 -30.36
C PRO A 1 19.36 -10.38 -28.98
N ALA A 2 18.76 -10.98 -27.96
CA ALA A 2 18.92 -10.49 -26.60
C ALA A 2 20.40 -10.59 -26.19
N PRO A 3 20.98 -9.58 -25.51
CA PRO A 3 22.35 -9.66 -25.03
C PRO A 3 22.48 -10.84 -24.06
N GLN A 4 23.44 -11.73 -24.30
CA GLN A 4 23.76 -12.78 -23.35
C GLN A 4 24.58 -12.16 -22.21
N VAL A 5 23.96 -12.02 -21.06
CA VAL A 5 24.60 -11.53 -19.85
C VAL A 5 24.82 -12.71 -18.90
N PRO A 6 26.03 -12.92 -18.37
CA PRO A 6 26.30 -13.97 -17.40
C PRO A 6 25.42 -13.76 -16.12
N GLU A 7 24.88 -14.85 -15.62
CA GLU A 7 24.04 -14.84 -14.39
C GLU A 7 24.76 -14.18 -13.19
N ARG A 8 26.04 -14.40 -13.08
CA ARG A 8 26.88 -13.81 -12.04
C ARG A 8 26.84 -12.28 -12.04
N GLU A 9 26.85 -11.66 -13.22
CA GLU A 9 26.82 -10.20 -13.35
C GLU A 9 25.47 -9.64 -12.92
N ILE A 10 24.39 -10.36 -13.23
CA ILE A 10 23.04 -10.03 -12.79
C ILE A 10 22.95 -10.13 -11.26
N GLN A 11 23.44 -11.21 -10.67
CA GLN A 11 23.46 -11.40 -9.21
C GLN A 11 24.25 -10.31 -8.50
N GLN A 12 25.40 -9.92 -9.02
CA GLN A 12 26.19 -8.83 -8.46
C GLN A 12 25.49 -7.47 -8.54
N ALA A 13 24.80 -7.20 -9.66
CA ALA A 13 24.02 -5.98 -9.78
C ALA A 13 22.84 -5.95 -8.77
N VAL A 14 22.16 -7.07 -8.56
CA VAL A 14 21.10 -7.22 -7.56
C VAL A 14 21.64 -7.02 -6.15
N LEU A 15 22.80 -7.58 -5.81
CA LEU A 15 23.44 -7.38 -4.50
C LEU A 15 23.83 -5.92 -4.26
N ARG A 16 24.35 -5.23 -5.28
CA ARG A 16 24.65 -3.79 -5.16
C ARG A 16 23.38 -2.99 -4.89
N ALA A 17 22.30 -3.29 -5.60
CA ALA A 17 21.01 -2.67 -5.37
C ALA A 17 20.48 -2.93 -3.94
N TYR A 18 20.60 -4.17 -3.46
CA TYR A 18 20.26 -4.52 -2.08
C TYR A 18 21.04 -3.68 -1.07
N HIS A 19 22.38 -3.61 -1.20
CA HIS A 19 23.21 -2.85 -0.26
C HIS A 19 22.87 -1.35 -0.27
N LYS A 20 22.59 -0.76 -1.44
CA LYS A 20 22.12 0.62 -1.54
C LYS A 20 20.79 0.83 -0.84
N LEU A 21 19.83 -0.07 -1.04
CA LEU A 21 18.52 -0.01 -0.39
C LEU A 21 18.64 -0.24 1.12
N LYS A 22 19.47 -1.18 1.55
CA LYS A 22 19.71 -1.46 2.98
C LYS A 22 20.30 -0.25 3.70
N GLN A 23 21.30 0.39 3.12
CA GLN A 23 21.90 1.60 3.67
C GLN A 23 20.96 2.80 3.63
N GLY A 24 20.15 2.93 2.58
CA GLY A 24 19.31 4.08 2.31
C GLY A 24 17.82 3.88 2.57
N HIS A 25 17.36 2.77 3.17
CA HIS A 25 15.92 2.50 3.31
C HIS A 25 15.18 3.60 4.08
N GLY A 26 15.81 4.19 5.10
CA GLY A 26 15.22 5.29 5.86
C GLY A 26 15.18 6.62 5.10
N THR A 27 16.07 6.84 4.15
CA THR A 27 16.17 8.09 3.36
C THR A 27 15.54 7.98 1.98
N ILE A 28 15.32 6.78 1.47
CA ILE A 28 14.73 6.54 0.14
C ILE A 28 13.29 6.04 0.28
N LEU A 29 13.08 4.92 0.95
CA LEU A 29 11.76 4.26 0.97
C LEU A 29 10.78 4.89 1.96
N ARG A 30 11.24 5.38 3.11
CA ARG A 30 10.34 6.07 4.07
C ARG A 30 9.70 7.33 3.49
N PRO A 31 10.44 8.25 2.85
CA PRO A 31 9.83 9.39 2.18
C PRO A 31 8.85 8.99 1.08
N VAL A 32 9.16 7.93 0.31
CA VAL A 32 8.24 7.40 -0.70
C VAL A 32 6.94 6.91 -0.05
N LEU A 33 7.03 6.17 1.05
CA LEU A 33 5.87 5.69 1.80
C LEU A 33 5.02 6.86 2.32
N GLU A 34 5.63 7.88 2.89
CA GLU A 34 4.93 9.07 3.38
C GLU A 34 4.21 9.81 2.25
N GLN A 35 4.88 9.99 1.11
CA GLN A 35 4.27 10.61 -0.08
C GLN A 35 3.09 9.80 -0.63
N LEU A 36 3.21 8.48 -0.68
CA LEU A 36 2.11 7.60 -1.11
C LEU A 36 0.90 7.72 -0.16
N LYS A 37 1.14 7.76 1.15
CA LYS A 37 0.09 7.95 2.17
C LYS A 37 -0.58 9.31 2.04
N GLU A 38 0.18 10.38 1.81
CA GLU A 38 -0.38 11.73 1.59
C GLU A 38 -1.21 11.81 0.31
N LEU A 39 -0.74 11.24 -0.80
CA LEU A 39 -1.49 11.18 -2.06
C LEU A 39 -2.80 10.44 -1.88
N ARG A 40 -2.78 9.30 -1.19
CA ARG A 40 -3.97 8.53 -0.85
C ARG A 40 -4.97 9.36 -0.05
N GLU A 41 -4.51 10.04 1.01
CA GLU A 41 -5.40 10.89 1.81
C GLU A 41 -6.04 12.02 1.00
N ARG A 42 -5.26 12.65 0.10
CA ARG A 42 -5.78 13.69 -0.80
C ARG A 42 -6.83 13.12 -1.75
N GLU A 43 -6.59 11.97 -2.31
CA GLU A 43 -7.53 11.31 -3.23
C GLU A 43 -8.80 10.90 -2.51
N LEU A 44 -8.71 10.35 -1.30
CA LEU A 44 -9.86 10.03 -0.46
C LEU A 44 -10.70 11.27 -0.15
N ARG A 45 -10.05 12.40 0.17
CA ARG A 45 -10.75 13.67 0.45
C ARG A 45 -11.39 14.26 -0.80
N SER A 46 -10.78 14.09 -1.96
CA SER A 46 -11.29 14.59 -3.25
C SER A 46 -12.32 13.67 -3.89
N ASN A 47 -12.41 12.44 -3.44
CA ASN A 47 -13.35 11.46 -3.98
C ASN A 47 -14.77 11.80 -3.54
N ARG A 48 -15.55 12.35 -4.48
CA ARG A 48 -16.95 12.77 -4.26
C ARG A 48 -17.82 11.64 -3.71
N LYS A 49 -17.63 10.43 -4.22
CA LYS A 49 -18.39 9.25 -3.81
C LYS A 49 -18.15 8.91 -2.34
N ILE A 50 -16.89 8.95 -1.89
CA ILE A 50 -16.51 8.70 -0.49
C ILE A 50 -17.03 9.82 0.40
N SER A 51 -16.89 11.08 -0.03
CA SER A 51 -17.42 12.24 0.71
C SER A 51 -18.93 12.16 0.91
N ASP A 52 -19.69 11.74 -0.12
CA ASP A 52 -21.14 11.60 -0.01
C ASP A 52 -21.54 10.45 0.92
N ILE A 53 -20.82 9.33 0.88
CA ILE A 53 -21.00 8.21 1.83
C ILE A 53 -20.71 8.66 3.26
N ASP A 54 -19.65 9.41 3.49
CA ASP A 54 -19.26 9.91 4.83
C ASP A 54 -20.31 10.88 5.39
N LYS A 55 -20.89 11.74 4.54
CA LYS A 55 -22.00 12.62 4.94
C LYS A 55 -23.23 11.83 5.35
N GLU A 56 -23.56 10.78 4.62
CA GLU A 56 -24.71 9.92 4.92
C GLU A 56 -24.49 9.11 6.22
N ILE A 57 -23.30 8.60 6.43
CA ILE A 57 -22.92 7.94 7.69
C ILE A 57 -23.06 8.91 8.89
N ALA A 58 -22.56 10.14 8.75
CA ALA A 58 -22.69 11.16 9.79
C ALA A 58 -24.14 11.49 10.08
N HIS A 59 -24.97 11.65 9.04
CA HIS A 59 -26.40 11.93 9.20
C HIS A 59 -27.15 10.81 9.91
N LEU A 60 -26.93 9.55 9.52
CA LEU A 60 -27.54 8.40 10.19
C LEU A 60 -27.07 8.23 11.63
N THR A 61 -25.81 8.51 11.90
CA THR A 61 -25.25 8.48 13.27
C THR A 61 -25.93 9.53 14.14
N GLU A 62 -26.16 10.74 13.63
CA GLU A 62 -26.86 11.80 14.33
C GLU A 62 -28.33 11.42 14.57
N GLN A 63 -29.03 10.87 13.58
CA GLN A 63 -30.39 10.35 13.75
C GLN A 63 -30.47 9.31 14.86
N ASN A 64 -29.49 8.39 14.92
CA ASN A 64 -29.45 7.39 15.97
C ASN A 64 -29.29 8.02 17.37
N LEU A 65 -28.44 9.04 17.50
CA LEU A 65 -28.28 9.78 18.76
C LEU A 65 -29.58 10.49 19.17
N VAL A 66 -30.29 11.07 18.21
CA VAL A 66 -31.60 11.72 18.48
C VAL A 66 -32.61 10.69 18.97
N LEU A 67 -32.69 9.50 18.32
CA LEU A 67 -33.58 8.42 18.78
C LEU A 67 -33.26 7.95 20.19
N VAL A 68 -31.98 7.80 20.54
CA VAL A 68 -31.55 7.43 21.90
C VAL A 68 -32.02 8.48 22.94
N ARG A 69 -31.87 9.76 22.60
CA ARG A 69 -32.32 10.87 23.50
C ARG A 69 -33.84 10.89 23.66
N LEU A 70 -34.59 10.69 22.57
CA LEU A 70 -36.05 10.65 22.60
C LEU A 70 -36.56 9.46 23.43
N LYS A 71 -35.92 8.29 23.26
CA LYS A 71 -36.23 7.10 24.06
C LYS A 71 -36.00 7.36 25.55
N SER A 72 -34.85 7.95 25.92
CA SER A 72 -34.52 8.23 27.32
C SER A 72 -35.51 9.20 27.99
N LYS A 73 -36.14 10.06 27.17
CA LYS A 73 -37.21 10.99 27.64
C LYS A 73 -38.62 10.41 27.59
N GLY A 74 -38.78 9.17 27.13
CA GLY A 74 -40.07 8.51 27.01
C GLY A 74 -40.96 9.00 25.85
N TYR A 75 -40.39 9.69 24.87
CA TYR A 75 -41.13 10.25 23.72
C TYR A 75 -41.30 9.31 22.55
N VAL A 76 -40.67 8.12 22.59
CA VAL A 76 -40.71 7.14 21.50
C VAL A 76 -41.17 5.79 22.05
N ASP A 77 -42.10 5.17 21.32
CA ASP A 77 -42.55 3.82 21.62
C ASP A 77 -41.38 2.82 21.51
N PRO A 78 -41.20 1.85 22.46
CA PRO A 78 -40.11 0.89 22.44
C PRO A 78 -40.03 0.06 21.15
N ALA A 79 -41.16 -0.34 20.60
CA ALA A 79 -41.20 -1.12 19.35
C ALA A 79 -40.73 -0.30 18.14
N LEU A 80 -41.17 0.96 18.06
CA LEU A 80 -40.73 1.90 17.03
C LEU A 80 -39.24 2.22 17.16
N TYR A 81 -38.74 2.40 18.37
CA TYR A 81 -37.32 2.60 18.63
C TYR A 81 -36.47 1.46 18.12
N LEU A 82 -36.82 0.20 18.45
CA LEU A 82 -36.11 -0.99 17.99
C LEU A 82 -36.10 -1.09 16.46
N SER A 83 -37.27 -0.91 15.83
CA SER A 83 -37.41 -0.97 14.38
C SER A 83 -36.53 0.05 13.67
N GLN A 84 -36.55 1.31 14.12
CA GLN A 84 -35.74 2.37 13.51
C GLN A 84 -34.25 2.21 13.79
N THR A 85 -33.88 1.81 15.00
CA THR A 85 -32.48 1.53 15.34
C THR A 85 -31.89 0.39 14.51
N ASP A 86 -32.67 -0.67 14.28
CA ASP A 86 -32.24 -1.79 13.44
C ASP A 86 -32.11 -1.39 11.96
N GLU A 87 -33.00 -0.55 11.44
CA GLU A 87 -32.93 -0.02 10.09
C GLU A 87 -31.68 0.86 9.90
N ILE A 88 -31.44 1.81 10.82
CA ILE A 88 -30.27 2.67 10.81
C ILE A 88 -29.00 1.81 10.89
N GLY A 89 -28.98 0.82 11.78
CA GLY A 89 -27.85 -0.10 11.94
C GLY A 89 -27.51 -0.86 10.66
N ARG A 90 -28.51 -1.34 9.92
CA ARG A 90 -28.31 -1.99 8.61
C ARG A 90 -27.76 -1.03 7.57
N LYS A 91 -28.35 0.17 7.45
CA LYS A 91 -27.86 1.20 6.52
C LYS A 91 -26.42 1.60 6.82
N LEU A 92 -26.06 1.78 8.09
CA LEU A 92 -24.68 2.09 8.50
C LEU A 92 -23.70 0.96 8.10
N ARG A 93 -24.07 -0.31 8.32
CA ARG A 93 -23.23 -1.44 7.90
C ARG A 93 -23.03 -1.49 6.39
N ASP A 94 -24.06 -1.26 5.62
CA ASP A 94 -24.02 -1.27 4.15
C ASP A 94 -23.17 -0.10 3.63
N LEU A 95 -23.33 1.09 4.18
CA LEU A 95 -22.53 2.26 3.82
C LEU A 95 -21.07 2.08 4.16
N ARG A 96 -20.73 1.49 5.30
CA ARG A 96 -19.35 1.18 5.69
C ARG A 96 -18.70 0.15 4.75
N LYS A 97 -19.46 -0.85 4.29
CA LYS A 97 -18.98 -1.81 3.27
C LYS A 97 -18.76 -1.10 1.93
N LEU A 98 -19.67 -0.24 1.52
CA LEU A 98 -19.56 0.52 0.28
C LEU A 98 -18.37 1.48 0.31
N ARG A 99 -18.13 2.14 1.45
CA ARG A 99 -16.97 2.98 1.70
C ARG A 99 -15.66 2.19 1.55
N ARG A 100 -15.58 1.03 2.19
CA ARG A 100 -14.40 0.16 2.09
C ARG A 100 -14.11 -0.25 0.65
N ARG A 101 -15.14 -0.69 -0.10
CA ARG A 101 -14.99 -1.05 -1.52
C ARG A 101 -14.52 0.13 -2.38
N ALA A 102 -15.01 1.33 -2.10
CA ALA A 102 -14.59 2.53 -2.82
C ALA A 102 -13.13 2.91 -2.50
N MET A 103 -12.67 2.67 -1.28
CA MET A 103 -11.27 2.84 -0.88
C MET A 103 -10.37 1.80 -1.52
N ASP A 104 -10.77 0.53 -1.53
CA ASP A 104 -9.99 -0.57 -2.11
C ASP A 104 -9.85 -0.44 -3.64
N ALA A 105 -10.86 0.14 -4.30
CA ALA A 105 -10.85 0.37 -5.75
C ALA A 105 -9.86 1.45 -6.20
N ALA A 106 -9.33 2.27 -5.30
CA ALA A 106 -8.35 3.31 -5.61
C ALA A 106 -6.94 2.76 -5.91
N GLY A 107 -6.67 1.45 -5.68
CA GLY A 107 -5.45 0.75 -6.14
C GLY A 107 -4.13 1.14 -5.46
N GLU A 108 -4.11 2.23 -4.71
CA GLU A 108 -2.90 2.76 -4.08
C GLU A 108 -2.48 2.00 -2.82
N ASP A 109 -3.41 1.25 -2.23
CA ASP A 109 -3.16 0.42 -1.05
C ASP A 109 -2.10 -0.65 -1.31
N GLN A 110 -2.03 -1.19 -2.52
CA GLN A 110 -1.04 -2.21 -2.88
C GLN A 110 0.39 -1.66 -2.88
N GLN A 111 0.60 -0.43 -3.37
CA GLN A 111 1.92 0.20 -3.36
C GLN A 111 2.37 0.57 -1.95
N ILE A 112 1.46 1.11 -1.14
CA ILE A 112 1.72 1.41 0.27
C ILE A 112 2.09 0.13 1.02
N GLN A 113 1.28 -0.91 0.89
CA GLN A 113 1.52 -2.20 1.54
C GLN A 113 2.84 -2.84 1.08
N ALA A 114 3.12 -2.82 -0.22
CA ALA A 114 4.37 -3.34 -0.76
C ALA A 114 5.58 -2.56 -0.20
N THR A 115 5.49 -1.23 -0.10
CA THR A 115 6.56 -0.39 0.46
C THR A 115 6.78 -0.67 1.95
N GLU A 116 5.73 -0.85 2.73
CA GLU A 116 5.80 -1.23 4.15
C GLU A 116 6.48 -2.59 4.32
N GLN A 117 6.10 -3.59 3.54
CA GLN A 117 6.72 -4.93 3.59
C GLN A 117 8.19 -4.90 3.20
N MET A 118 8.56 -4.10 2.19
CA MET A 118 9.96 -3.90 1.80
C MET A 118 10.78 -3.24 2.92
N LEU A 119 10.23 -2.23 3.60
CA LEU A 119 10.87 -1.58 4.75
C LEU A 119 11.08 -2.55 5.91
N ASP A 120 10.08 -3.36 6.22
CA ASP A 120 10.17 -4.38 7.28
C ASP A 120 11.27 -5.39 6.95
N TYR A 121 11.28 -5.92 5.73
CA TYR A 121 12.34 -6.83 5.29
C TYR A 121 13.74 -6.20 5.39
N LEU A 122 13.92 -4.96 4.91
CA LEU A 122 15.20 -4.27 4.94
C LEU A 122 15.63 -3.93 6.38
N THR A 123 14.71 -3.71 7.29
CA THR A 123 15.00 -3.48 8.71
C THR A 123 15.56 -4.73 9.36
N ASP A 124 14.97 -5.89 9.10
CA ASP A 124 15.30 -7.16 9.74
C ASP A 124 16.46 -7.91 9.04
N SER A 125 16.71 -7.61 7.76
CA SER A 125 17.72 -8.28 6.95
C SER A 125 19.16 -7.88 7.33
N PRO A 126 20.19 -8.71 7.02
CA PRO A 126 21.59 -8.39 7.35
C PRO A 126 22.09 -7.17 6.57
N GLU A 127 23.07 -6.46 7.17
CA GLU A 127 23.72 -5.29 6.56
C GLU A 127 24.42 -5.65 5.23
N GLN A 128 24.95 -6.86 5.14
CA GLN A 128 25.63 -7.36 3.96
C GLN A 128 25.14 -8.77 3.63
N LEU A 129 24.87 -8.99 2.35
CA LEU A 129 24.61 -10.29 1.77
C LEU A 129 25.71 -10.63 0.77
N GLU A 130 26.18 -11.86 0.81
CA GLU A 130 27.20 -12.36 -0.12
C GLU A 130 26.59 -12.97 -1.37
N GLU A 131 25.36 -13.48 -1.25
CA GLU A 131 24.63 -14.14 -2.34
C GLU A 131 23.18 -13.66 -2.38
N VAL A 132 22.59 -13.71 -3.58
CA VAL A 132 21.16 -13.47 -3.77
C VAL A 132 20.41 -14.72 -3.38
N ASP A 133 19.58 -14.61 -2.36
CA ASP A 133 18.70 -15.67 -1.92
C ASP A 133 17.25 -15.46 -2.40
N GLU A 134 16.42 -16.48 -2.22
CA GLU A 134 15.02 -16.45 -2.60
C GLU A 134 14.24 -15.42 -1.79
N GLU A 135 14.56 -15.25 -0.51
CA GLU A 135 13.88 -14.32 0.39
C GLU A 135 14.08 -12.86 -0.07
N LEU A 136 15.30 -12.49 -0.46
CA LEU A 136 15.59 -11.18 -1.03
C LEU A 136 14.76 -10.94 -2.29
N PHE A 137 14.73 -11.93 -3.17
CA PHE A 137 14.02 -11.82 -4.44
C PHE A 137 12.52 -11.65 -4.22
N GLU A 138 11.92 -12.50 -3.40
CA GLU A 138 10.50 -12.44 -3.09
C GLU A 138 10.08 -11.18 -2.32
N SER A 139 10.97 -10.65 -1.48
CA SER A 139 10.66 -9.49 -0.62
C SER A 139 10.82 -8.15 -1.33
N LEU A 140 11.76 -8.02 -2.26
CA LEU A 140 12.13 -6.74 -2.86
C LEU A 140 11.82 -6.64 -4.35
N ILE A 141 11.98 -7.72 -5.12
CA ILE A 141 12.02 -7.68 -6.59
C ILE A 141 10.73 -8.21 -7.20
N ASP A 142 10.14 -7.41 -8.09
CA ASP A 142 9.04 -7.83 -8.94
C ASP A 142 9.55 -8.36 -10.29
N ARG A 143 10.47 -7.63 -10.92
CA ARG A 143 10.99 -7.98 -12.25
C ARG A 143 12.42 -7.48 -12.46
N LEU A 144 13.19 -8.26 -13.19
CA LEU A 144 14.48 -7.87 -13.75
C LEU A 144 14.34 -7.71 -15.26
N THR A 145 14.89 -6.62 -15.80
CA THR A 145 14.90 -6.35 -17.25
C THR A 145 16.31 -5.95 -17.67
N ILE A 146 16.92 -6.74 -18.54
CA ILE A 146 18.22 -6.41 -19.14
C ILE A 146 17.96 -5.34 -20.19
N GLN A 147 18.38 -4.12 -19.93
CA GLN A 147 18.19 -3.00 -20.84
C GLN A 147 19.28 -2.96 -21.91
N SER A 148 20.50 -3.29 -21.52
CA SER A 148 21.66 -3.45 -22.41
C SER A 148 22.65 -4.43 -21.79
N ALA A 149 23.76 -4.72 -22.50
CA ALA A 149 24.84 -5.54 -21.93
C ALA A 149 25.49 -4.91 -20.66
N GLU A 150 25.26 -3.64 -20.40
CA GLU A 150 25.89 -2.86 -19.33
C GLU A 150 24.89 -2.32 -18.29
N GLN A 151 23.58 -2.53 -18.50
CA GLN A 151 22.54 -1.98 -17.63
C GLN A 151 21.43 -2.97 -17.33
N LEU A 152 21.14 -3.14 -16.05
CA LEU A 152 20.03 -3.90 -15.50
C LEU A 152 19.01 -2.99 -14.85
N ASN A 153 17.76 -3.08 -15.25
CA ASN A 153 16.64 -2.47 -14.54
C ASN A 153 16.03 -3.47 -13.57
N ILE A 154 15.97 -3.06 -12.31
CA ILE A 154 15.40 -3.82 -11.20
C ILE A 154 14.10 -3.13 -10.82
N GLN A 155 12.97 -3.72 -11.17
CA GLN A 155 11.67 -3.25 -10.72
C GLN A 155 11.39 -3.83 -9.34
N LEU A 156 11.17 -2.94 -8.38
CA LEU A 156 10.84 -3.30 -7.01
C LEU A 156 9.34 -3.59 -6.87
N ARG A 157 8.96 -4.27 -5.80
CA ARG A 157 7.56 -4.66 -5.56
C ARG A 157 6.59 -3.49 -5.41
N ASN A 158 7.07 -2.32 -5.00
CA ASN A 158 6.27 -1.10 -4.94
C ASN A 158 6.22 -0.30 -6.26
N GLY A 159 6.81 -0.82 -7.34
CA GLY A 159 6.84 -0.21 -8.66
C GLY A 159 8.03 0.71 -8.94
N LEU A 160 8.88 1.01 -7.96
CA LEU A 160 10.11 1.75 -8.19
C LEU A 160 11.07 0.96 -9.09
N ILE A 161 11.80 1.66 -9.94
CA ILE A 161 12.80 1.06 -10.84
C ILE A 161 14.17 1.59 -10.46
N LEU A 162 15.08 0.67 -10.15
CA LEU A 162 16.50 0.96 -9.97
C LEU A 162 17.26 0.52 -11.23
N THR A 163 18.18 1.34 -11.69
CA THR A 163 19.07 0.99 -12.80
C THR A 163 20.46 0.75 -12.24
N GLU A 164 20.97 -0.47 -12.40
CA GLU A 164 22.29 -0.86 -11.94
C GLU A 164 23.21 -1.15 -13.12
N PRO A 165 24.47 -0.69 -13.08
CA PRO A 165 25.45 -1.05 -14.09
C PRO A 165 25.85 -2.53 -13.94
N MET A 166 26.07 -3.20 -15.05
CA MET A 166 26.67 -4.51 -15.11
C MET A 166 28.10 -4.37 -15.63
N GLU A 167 29.07 -4.80 -14.83
CA GLU A 167 30.47 -4.78 -15.24
C GLU A 167 30.78 -5.98 -16.12
N ARG A 168 31.28 -5.75 -17.34
CA ARG A 168 31.81 -6.83 -18.16
C ARG A 168 33.08 -7.35 -17.50
N THR A 169 33.09 -8.59 -17.07
CA THR A 169 34.33 -9.29 -16.79
C THR A 169 35.02 -9.53 -18.12
N VAL A 170 35.91 -8.62 -18.50
CA VAL A 170 36.78 -8.83 -19.66
C VAL A 170 37.70 -10.00 -19.32
N ARG A 171 37.53 -11.11 -20.06
CA ARG A 171 38.54 -12.19 -20.07
C ARG A 171 39.64 -11.85 -21.04
#